data_d68687678371ec68f26fbf5ce51da44e
#
_entry.id   d68687678371ec68f26fbf5ce51da44e
#
_cell.length_a   1.000
_cell.length_b   1.000
_cell.length_c   1.000
_cell.angle_alpha   90.00
_cell.angle_beta   90.00
_cell.angle_gamma   90.00
#
_symmetry.space_group_name_H-M   'P 1'
#
loop_
_entity.id
_entity.type
_entity.pdbx_description
1 polymer ?
#
loop_
_entity_poly.entity_id
_entity_poly.type
_entity_poly.pdbx_seq_one_letter_code
_entity_poly.pdbx_strand_id
1 'polypeptide(L)'
;MNPIVRKMSPTAPSMIRMDHTLVMSHFHKLEPDTPEGVRAAVVRSICAALEIHAQIEEEIFYPALRESGVESPALQEAGPAHDEVRKLIERVRALNGQRTAQDNALHELMNAVMHHVADEETQILPAAERFLGPERLSDLGARMTERRLELVRPRAAELAADMARGAPAKTALMAVGALVAGGLLMSRIGRRRGMHL
;
A
#
# COMPACT_ATOMS: atom_id res chain seq x y z
N MET A 1 6.14 -18.73 -9.33
CA MET A 1 5.62 -18.26 -8.02
C MET A 1 5.99 -19.24 -6.91
N ASN A 2 6.51 -18.72 -5.79
CA ASN A 2 6.92 -19.55 -4.64
C ASN A 2 5.67 -20.07 -3.91
N PRO A 3 5.47 -21.42 -3.75
CA PRO A 3 4.28 -21.98 -3.11
C PRO A 3 4.09 -21.55 -1.64
N ILE A 4 5.16 -21.15 -0.98
CA ILE A 4 5.09 -20.63 0.39
C ILE A 4 4.51 -19.21 0.40
N VAL A 5 4.89 -18.35 -0.55
CA VAL A 5 4.33 -17.01 -0.71
C VAL A 5 2.82 -17.12 -0.93
N ARG A 6 2.40 -17.97 -1.86
CA ARG A 6 0.97 -18.20 -2.15
C ARG A 6 0.17 -18.62 -0.91
N LYS A 7 0.72 -19.49 -0.07
CA LYS A 7 0.02 -20.00 1.14
C LYS A 7 -0.07 -18.95 2.25
N MET A 8 0.83 -17.99 2.30
CA MET A 8 0.95 -16.98 3.37
C MET A 8 0.44 -15.58 2.97
N SER A 9 0.18 -15.36 1.67
CA SER A 9 -0.33 -14.08 1.20
C SER A 9 -1.81 -13.94 1.49
N PRO A 10 -2.30 -12.75 1.86
CA PRO A 10 -3.73 -12.46 1.90
C PRO A 10 -4.31 -12.55 0.49
N THR A 11 -5.62 -12.69 0.37
CA THR A 11 -6.32 -12.50 -0.92
C THR A 11 -6.16 -11.07 -1.41
N ALA A 12 -6.30 -10.83 -2.72
CA ALA A 12 -6.16 -9.49 -3.26
C ALA A 12 -7.08 -8.46 -2.58
N PRO A 13 -8.41 -8.70 -2.39
CA PRO A 13 -9.26 -7.76 -1.66
C PRO A 13 -8.82 -7.53 -0.21
N SER A 14 -8.36 -8.57 0.47
CA SER A 14 -7.88 -8.42 1.86
C SER A 14 -6.63 -7.57 1.93
N MET A 15 -5.71 -7.71 0.97
CA MET A 15 -4.49 -6.90 0.90
C MET A 15 -4.82 -5.43 0.65
N ILE A 16 -5.72 -5.15 -0.28
CA ILE A 16 -6.17 -3.79 -0.61
C ILE A 16 -6.80 -3.12 0.61
N ARG A 17 -7.74 -3.78 1.29
CA ARG A 17 -8.35 -3.28 2.54
C ARG A 17 -7.32 -3.01 3.65
N MET A 18 -6.30 -3.84 3.76
CA MET A 18 -5.19 -3.60 4.72
C MET A 18 -4.41 -2.34 4.37
N ASP A 19 -4.17 -2.07 3.09
CA ASP A 19 -3.49 -0.86 2.63
C ASP A 19 -4.31 0.39 2.92
N HIS A 20 -5.61 0.38 2.62
CA HIS A 20 -6.54 1.46 2.98
C HIS A 20 -6.47 1.79 4.46
N THR A 21 -6.57 0.77 5.32
CA THR A 21 -6.48 0.92 6.78
C THR A 21 -5.15 1.51 7.21
N LEU A 22 -4.05 1.05 6.62
CA LEU A 22 -2.70 1.53 6.94
C LEU A 22 -2.53 3.01 6.57
N VAL A 23 -2.92 3.39 5.34
CA VAL A 23 -2.80 4.76 4.86
C VAL A 23 -3.67 5.70 5.71
N MET A 24 -4.91 5.35 6.00
CA MET A 24 -5.78 6.14 6.88
C MET A 24 -5.19 6.28 8.30
N SER A 25 -4.61 5.22 8.85
CA SER A 25 -3.88 5.27 10.12
C SER A 25 -2.70 6.23 10.11
N HIS A 26 -2.01 6.37 8.97
CA HIS A 26 -0.92 7.32 8.83
C HIS A 26 -1.41 8.76 8.75
N PHE A 27 -2.49 9.06 8.04
CA PHE A 27 -3.10 10.39 8.04
C PHE A 27 -3.50 10.84 9.46
N HIS A 28 -4.05 9.95 10.28
CA HIS A 28 -4.41 10.23 11.68
C HIS A 28 -3.20 10.54 12.60
N LYS A 29 -1.98 10.22 12.20
CA LYS A 29 -0.76 10.59 12.94
C LYS A 29 -0.25 12.00 12.66
N LEU A 30 -0.85 12.70 11.70
CA LEU A 30 -0.47 14.05 11.31
C LEU A 30 -1.26 15.07 12.15
N GLU A 31 -0.90 15.19 13.42
CA GLU A 31 -1.49 16.17 14.33
C GLU A 31 -0.77 17.54 14.25
N PRO A 32 -1.44 18.65 14.67
CA PRO A 32 -0.85 19.98 14.60
C PRO A 32 0.47 20.12 15.34
N ASP A 33 0.67 19.37 16.43
CA ASP A 33 1.87 19.38 17.28
C ASP A 33 2.88 18.29 16.94
N THR A 34 2.62 17.50 15.89
CA THR A 34 3.57 16.45 15.44
C THR A 34 4.94 17.09 15.13
N PRO A 35 6.04 16.61 15.78
CA PRO A 35 7.39 17.11 15.52
C PRO A 35 7.77 16.98 14.04
N GLU A 36 8.46 17.99 13.49
CA GLU A 36 8.73 18.08 12.04
C GLU A 36 9.42 16.85 11.46
N GLY A 37 10.40 16.27 12.17
CA GLY A 37 11.08 15.06 11.71
C GLY A 37 10.18 13.83 11.64
N VAL A 38 9.24 13.69 12.57
CA VAL A 38 8.23 12.62 12.59
C VAL A 38 7.22 12.85 11.47
N ARG A 39 6.73 14.11 11.35
CA ARG A 39 5.81 14.51 10.30
C ARG A 39 6.35 14.20 8.91
N ALA A 40 7.57 14.65 8.61
CA ALA A 40 8.21 14.40 7.32
C ALA A 40 8.35 12.90 7.02
N ALA A 41 8.65 12.07 8.02
CA ALA A 41 8.72 10.62 7.88
C ALA A 41 7.35 10.00 7.59
N VAL A 42 6.29 10.44 8.29
CA VAL A 42 4.91 9.97 8.06
C VAL A 42 4.43 10.37 6.68
N VAL A 43 4.66 11.61 6.24
CA VAL A 43 4.29 12.08 4.90
C VAL A 43 4.99 11.26 3.81
N ARG A 44 6.30 10.99 3.92
CA ARG A 44 6.99 10.12 2.96
C ARG A 44 6.42 8.71 2.95
N SER A 45 6.07 8.16 4.12
CA SER A 45 5.45 6.84 4.23
C SER A 45 4.07 6.78 3.57
N ILE A 46 3.23 7.81 3.73
CA ILE A 46 1.93 7.93 3.05
C ILE A 46 2.14 7.93 1.53
N CYS A 47 3.00 8.82 1.04
CA CYS A 47 3.25 8.94 -0.41
C CYS A 47 3.77 7.62 -1.00
N ALA A 48 4.72 6.97 -0.34
CA ALA A 48 5.27 5.70 -0.83
C ALA A 48 4.23 4.57 -0.79
N ALA A 49 3.40 4.49 0.25
CA ALA A 49 2.35 3.49 0.36
C ALA A 49 1.30 3.64 -0.74
N LEU A 50 0.84 4.87 -1.01
CA LEU A 50 -0.13 5.18 -2.07
C LEU A 50 0.41 4.86 -3.46
N GLU A 51 1.67 5.21 -3.76
CA GLU A 51 2.30 4.89 -5.05
C GLU A 51 2.40 3.39 -5.28
N ILE A 52 2.84 2.64 -4.27
CA ILE A 52 2.99 1.18 -4.37
C ILE A 52 1.62 0.51 -4.52
N HIS A 53 0.63 0.95 -3.74
CA HIS A 53 -0.75 0.48 -3.79
C HIS A 53 -1.34 0.66 -5.19
N ALA A 54 -1.36 1.88 -5.71
CA ALA A 54 -1.86 2.18 -7.05
C ALA A 54 -1.16 1.36 -8.13
N GLN A 55 0.16 1.21 -8.05
CA GLN A 55 0.93 0.48 -9.04
C GLN A 55 0.59 -1.02 -9.06
N ILE A 56 0.47 -1.68 -7.91
CA ILE A 56 0.14 -3.11 -7.88
C ILE A 56 -1.29 -3.39 -8.35
N GLU A 57 -2.22 -2.48 -8.15
CA GLU A 57 -3.59 -2.61 -8.64
C GLU A 57 -3.67 -2.42 -10.15
N GLU A 58 -3.03 -1.40 -10.68
CA GLU A 58 -2.98 -1.14 -12.12
C GLU A 58 -2.25 -2.25 -12.90
N GLU A 59 -1.21 -2.83 -12.33
CA GLU A 59 -0.43 -3.88 -12.98
C GLU A 59 -1.08 -5.27 -12.86
N ILE A 60 -1.83 -5.56 -11.79
CA ILE A 60 -2.25 -6.93 -11.47
C ILE A 60 -3.75 -7.05 -11.24
N PHE A 61 -4.34 -6.21 -10.39
CA PHE A 61 -5.70 -6.40 -9.92
C PHE A 61 -6.74 -5.95 -10.93
N TYR A 62 -6.68 -4.71 -11.40
CA TYR A 62 -7.63 -4.18 -12.39
C TYR A 62 -7.58 -4.90 -13.74
N PRO A 63 -6.43 -5.27 -14.29
CA PRO A 63 -6.39 -6.11 -15.49
C PRO A 63 -7.12 -7.44 -15.31
N ALA A 64 -6.92 -8.11 -14.18
CA ALA A 64 -7.58 -9.39 -13.91
C ALA A 64 -9.10 -9.26 -13.79
N LEU A 65 -9.61 -8.13 -13.26
CA LEU A 65 -11.05 -7.84 -13.23
C LEU A 65 -11.61 -7.64 -14.63
N ARG A 66 -10.95 -6.83 -15.46
CA ARG A 66 -11.36 -6.61 -16.86
C ARG A 66 -11.36 -7.89 -17.68
N GLU A 67 -10.32 -8.72 -17.53
CA GLU A 67 -10.24 -10.04 -18.17
C GLU A 67 -11.38 -10.96 -17.74
N SER A 68 -11.91 -10.79 -16.54
CA SER A 68 -13.02 -11.59 -16.00
C SER A 68 -14.40 -11.01 -16.34
N GLY A 69 -14.46 -9.98 -17.18
CA GLY A 69 -15.71 -9.37 -17.64
C GLY A 69 -16.35 -8.42 -16.61
N VAL A 70 -15.59 -7.97 -15.61
CA VAL A 70 -16.09 -6.94 -14.68
C VAL A 70 -16.06 -5.59 -15.39
N GLU A 71 -17.23 -5.05 -15.65
CA GLU A 71 -17.43 -3.71 -16.19
C GLU A 71 -18.21 -2.88 -15.16
N SER A 72 -17.58 -1.81 -14.68
CA SER A 72 -18.23 -0.84 -13.80
C SER A 72 -17.63 0.56 -14.01
N PRO A 73 -18.42 1.63 -13.82
CA PRO A 73 -17.89 2.99 -13.85
C PRO A 73 -16.74 3.19 -12.85
N ALA A 74 -16.86 2.67 -11.64
CA ALA A 74 -15.80 2.75 -10.64
C ALA A 74 -14.48 2.14 -11.12
N LEU A 75 -14.50 0.99 -11.81
CA LEU A 75 -13.29 0.37 -12.36
C LEU A 75 -12.70 1.17 -13.55
N GLN A 76 -13.53 1.91 -14.28
CA GLN A 76 -13.06 2.81 -15.35
C GLN A 76 -12.41 4.07 -14.77
N GLU A 77 -12.98 4.61 -13.69
CA GLU A 77 -12.49 5.81 -13.01
C GLU A 77 -11.29 5.55 -12.07
N ALA A 78 -11.00 4.29 -11.73
CA ALA A 78 -9.91 3.95 -10.80
C ALA A 78 -8.52 4.44 -11.27
N GLY A 79 -8.20 4.31 -12.57
CA GLY A 79 -6.95 4.85 -13.13
C GLY A 79 -6.87 6.38 -13.05
N PRO A 80 -7.85 7.13 -13.58
CA PRO A 80 -7.94 8.59 -13.38
C PRO A 80 -7.83 9.03 -11.92
N ALA A 81 -8.46 8.33 -10.97
CA ALA A 81 -8.35 8.62 -9.55
C ALA A 81 -6.92 8.46 -9.02
N HIS A 82 -6.21 7.41 -9.43
CA HIS A 82 -4.80 7.23 -9.12
C HIS A 82 -3.91 8.33 -9.72
N ASP A 83 -4.20 8.79 -10.93
CA ASP A 83 -3.47 9.89 -11.55
C ASP A 83 -3.65 11.21 -10.78
N GLU A 84 -4.84 11.46 -10.24
CA GLU A 84 -5.08 12.60 -9.37
C GLU A 84 -4.32 12.47 -8.05
N VAL A 85 -4.34 11.29 -7.42
CA VAL A 85 -3.54 11.00 -6.21
C VAL A 85 -2.05 11.23 -6.47
N ARG A 86 -1.50 10.81 -7.61
CA ARG A 86 -0.09 11.06 -7.98
C ARG A 86 0.24 12.54 -8.08
N LYS A 87 -0.61 13.34 -8.73
CA LYS A 87 -0.44 14.81 -8.81
C LYS A 87 -0.44 15.45 -7.44
N LEU A 88 -1.34 15.02 -6.55
CA LEU A 88 -1.40 15.52 -5.18
C LEU A 88 -0.17 15.11 -4.36
N ILE A 89 0.36 13.91 -4.56
CA ILE A 89 1.62 13.45 -3.96
C ILE A 89 2.78 14.35 -4.40
N GLU A 90 2.89 14.66 -5.68
CA GLU A 90 3.93 15.56 -6.20
C GLU A 90 3.81 16.96 -5.56
N ARG A 91 2.59 17.48 -5.44
CA ARG A 91 2.34 18.77 -4.78
C ARG A 91 2.73 18.73 -3.30
N VAL A 92 2.37 17.69 -2.56
CA VAL A 92 2.75 17.51 -1.15
C VAL A 92 4.28 17.49 -1.00
N ARG A 93 4.99 16.82 -1.90
CA ARG A 93 6.46 16.77 -1.90
C ARG A 93 7.09 18.13 -2.23
N ALA A 94 6.54 18.85 -3.19
CA ALA A 94 7.02 20.18 -3.57
C ALA A 94 6.87 21.22 -2.45
N LEU A 95 5.90 21.04 -1.56
CA LEU A 95 5.61 21.91 -0.42
C LEU A 95 6.35 21.52 0.86
N ASN A 96 7.33 20.62 0.78
CA ASN A 96 8.14 20.22 1.95
C ASN A 96 8.80 21.45 2.60
N GLY A 97 8.65 21.58 3.93
CA GLY A 97 9.11 22.75 4.70
C GLY A 97 8.15 23.95 4.71
N GLN A 98 7.06 23.91 3.95
CA GLN A 98 5.99 24.91 3.93
C GLN A 98 4.75 24.39 4.65
N ARG A 99 4.80 24.28 5.99
CA ARG A 99 3.86 23.52 6.80
C ARG A 99 2.39 23.76 6.44
N THR A 100 1.92 24.98 6.50
CA THR A 100 0.50 25.31 6.25
C THR A 100 0.07 24.94 4.81
N ALA A 101 0.90 25.23 3.82
CA ALA A 101 0.60 24.89 2.44
C ALA A 101 0.63 23.35 2.21
N GLN A 102 1.57 22.66 2.84
CA GLN A 102 1.65 21.21 2.80
C GLN A 102 0.47 20.54 3.53
N ASP A 103 -0.02 21.12 4.66
CA ASP A 103 -1.20 20.62 5.36
C ASP A 103 -2.45 20.71 4.48
N ASN A 104 -2.64 21.81 3.76
CA ASN A 104 -3.75 21.94 2.80
C ASN A 104 -3.66 20.90 1.68
N ALA A 105 -2.47 20.69 1.11
CA ALA A 105 -2.25 19.68 0.08
C ALA A 105 -2.47 18.25 0.61
N LEU A 106 -2.11 17.97 1.85
CA LEU A 106 -2.38 16.68 2.51
C LEU A 106 -3.87 16.45 2.75
N HIS A 107 -4.63 17.49 3.10
CA HIS A 107 -6.09 17.37 3.21
C HIS A 107 -6.74 17.08 1.85
N GLU A 108 -6.29 17.76 0.78
CA GLU A 108 -6.76 17.46 -0.58
C GLU A 108 -6.42 16.01 -0.97
N LEU A 109 -5.19 15.55 -0.70
CA LEU A 109 -4.77 14.17 -0.93
C LEU A 109 -5.62 13.17 -0.14
N MET A 110 -5.85 13.43 1.14
CA MET A 110 -6.70 12.57 1.98
C MET A 110 -8.12 12.47 1.42
N ASN A 111 -8.71 13.58 1.00
CA ASN A 111 -10.05 13.58 0.41
C ASN A 111 -10.11 12.76 -0.89
N ALA A 112 -9.15 12.92 -1.79
CA ALA A 112 -9.07 12.14 -3.03
C ALA A 112 -8.93 10.64 -2.74
N VAL A 113 -8.07 10.27 -1.78
CA VAL A 113 -7.89 8.88 -1.34
C VAL A 113 -9.18 8.33 -0.72
N MET A 114 -9.88 9.09 0.11
CA MET A 114 -11.15 8.63 0.72
C MET A 114 -12.23 8.36 -0.32
N HIS A 115 -12.35 9.19 -1.36
CA HIS A 115 -13.31 8.95 -2.46
C HIS A 115 -12.96 7.68 -3.22
N HIS A 116 -11.71 7.53 -3.61
CA HIS A 116 -11.23 6.33 -4.29
C HIS A 116 -11.45 5.05 -3.47
N VAL A 117 -11.08 5.06 -2.19
CA VAL A 117 -11.31 3.96 -1.25
C VAL A 117 -12.80 3.60 -1.14
N ALA A 118 -13.68 4.61 -1.07
CA ALA A 118 -15.12 4.38 -1.00
C ALA A 118 -15.64 3.65 -2.24
N ASP A 119 -15.21 4.04 -3.43
CA ASP A 119 -15.60 3.38 -4.69
C ASP A 119 -15.06 1.94 -4.76
N GLU A 120 -13.81 1.72 -4.35
CA GLU A 120 -13.26 0.38 -4.31
C GLU A 120 -13.97 -0.53 -3.31
N GLU A 121 -14.09 -0.10 -2.07
CA GLU A 121 -14.69 -0.89 -0.99
C GLU A 121 -16.17 -1.23 -1.26
N THR A 122 -16.90 -0.33 -1.92
CA THR A 122 -18.34 -0.50 -2.15
C THR A 122 -18.69 -1.11 -3.50
N GLN A 123 -17.80 -1.02 -4.51
CA GLN A 123 -18.13 -1.44 -5.87
C GLN A 123 -17.10 -2.45 -6.42
N ILE A 124 -15.80 -2.10 -6.41
CA ILE A 124 -14.76 -2.88 -7.10
C ILE A 124 -14.44 -4.17 -6.34
N LEU A 125 -14.18 -4.09 -5.03
CA LEU A 125 -13.83 -5.27 -4.23
C LEU A 125 -15.00 -6.27 -4.10
N PRO A 126 -16.27 -5.84 -3.88
CA PRO A 126 -17.40 -6.75 -3.92
C PRO A 126 -17.61 -7.40 -5.30
N ALA A 127 -17.36 -6.67 -6.39
CA ALA A 127 -17.39 -7.25 -7.72
C ALA A 127 -16.30 -8.31 -7.91
N ALA A 128 -15.07 -8.04 -7.46
CA ALA A 128 -13.98 -9.01 -7.48
C ALA A 128 -14.35 -10.29 -6.73
N GLU A 129 -14.89 -10.17 -5.52
CA GLU A 129 -15.31 -11.31 -4.68
C GLU A 129 -16.45 -12.12 -5.32
N ARG A 130 -17.31 -11.46 -6.10
CA ARG A 130 -18.43 -12.12 -6.79
C ARG A 130 -18.02 -12.80 -8.09
N PHE A 131 -17.13 -12.20 -8.87
CA PHE A 131 -16.77 -12.69 -10.22
C PHE A 131 -15.54 -13.58 -10.22
N LEU A 132 -14.63 -13.43 -9.24
CA LEU A 132 -13.44 -14.23 -9.11
C LEU A 132 -13.62 -15.27 -7.99
N GLY A 133 -13.35 -16.51 -8.29
CA GLY A 133 -13.36 -17.56 -7.27
C GLY A 133 -12.21 -17.38 -6.25
N PRO A 134 -12.33 -18.01 -5.07
CA PRO A 134 -11.37 -17.86 -3.97
C PRO A 134 -9.93 -18.22 -4.35
N GLU A 135 -9.73 -19.20 -5.23
CA GLU A 135 -8.40 -19.57 -5.72
C GLU A 135 -7.77 -18.46 -6.57
N ARG A 136 -8.54 -17.82 -7.45
CA ARG A 136 -8.07 -16.71 -8.27
C ARG A 136 -7.74 -15.49 -7.42
N LEU A 137 -8.57 -15.15 -6.43
CA LEU A 137 -8.32 -14.06 -5.48
C LEU A 137 -7.05 -14.30 -4.65
N SER A 138 -6.81 -15.54 -4.22
CA SER A 138 -5.59 -15.93 -3.52
C SER A 138 -4.35 -15.85 -4.42
N ASP A 139 -4.46 -16.24 -5.67
CA ASP A 139 -3.37 -16.18 -6.65
C ASP A 139 -3.00 -14.73 -6.97
N LEU A 140 -3.99 -13.86 -7.17
CA LEU A 140 -3.79 -12.42 -7.36
C LEU A 140 -3.11 -11.80 -6.13
N GLY A 141 -3.57 -12.11 -4.92
CA GLY A 141 -2.96 -11.62 -3.70
C GLY A 141 -1.49 -12.04 -3.54
N ALA A 142 -1.14 -13.27 -3.94
CA ALA A 142 0.25 -13.73 -3.95
C ALA A 142 1.12 -12.96 -4.98
N ARG A 143 0.61 -12.73 -6.19
CA ARG A 143 1.29 -11.93 -7.23
C ARG A 143 1.49 -10.48 -6.78
N MET A 144 0.45 -9.87 -6.20
CA MET A 144 0.53 -8.52 -5.63
C MET A 144 1.55 -8.45 -4.49
N THR A 145 1.64 -9.48 -3.65
CA THR A 145 2.64 -9.58 -2.57
C THR A 145 4.06 -9.63 -3.14
N GLU A 146 4.32 -10.48 -4.15
CA GLU A 146 5.63 -10.56 -4.81
C GLU A 146 6.02 -9.20 -5.42
N ARG A 147 5.08 -8.57 -6.15
CA ARG A 147 5.31 -7.27 -6.76
C ARG A 147 5.58 -6.16 -5.75
N ARG A 148 4.84 -6.14 -4.64
CA ARG A 148 5.09 -5.23 -3.53
C ARG A 148 6.51 -5.35 -2.99
N LEU A 149 6.99 -6.57 -2.77
CA LEU A 149 8.35 -6.81 -2.28
C LEU A 149 9.41 -6.28 -3.25
N GLU A 150 9.18 -6.39 -4.55
CA GLU A 150 10.07 -5.81 -5.56
C GLU A 150 10.10 -4.28 -5.48
N LEU A 151 8.93 -3.64 -5.34
CA LEU A 151 8.80 -2.18 -5.28
C LEU A 151 9.34 -1.58 -3.98
N VAL A 152 9.20 -2.30 -2.86
CA VAL A 152 9.72 -1.87 -1.54
C VAL A 152 11.23 -2.07 -1.42
N ARG A 153 11.80 -3.11 -2.04
CA ARG A 153 13.22 -3.47 -1.88
C ARG A 153 14.21 -2.31 -2.08
N PRO A 154 14.13 -1.50 -3.15
CA PRO A 154 15.05 -0.38 -3.36
C PRO A 154 14.88 0.75 -2.34
N ARG A 155 13.70 0.84 -1.68
CA ARG A 155 13.35 1.88 -0.70
C ARG A 155 13.40 1.36 0.74
N ALA A 156 13.75 0.08 0.96
CA ALA A 156 13.60 -0.58 2.25
C ALA A 156 14.37 0.09 3.40
N ALA A 157 15.58 0.57 3.15
CA ALA A 157 16.40 1.24 4.16
C ALA A 157 15.83 2.61 4.55
N GLU A 158 15.34 3.39 3.57
CA GLU A 158 14.71 4.70 3.79
C GLU A 158 13.38 4.54 4.54
N LEU A 159 12.52 3.65 4.06
CA LEU A 159 11.23 3.36 4.70
C LEU A 159 11.40 2.86 6.13
N ALA A 160 12.39 1.98 6.39
CA ALA A 160 12.69 1.52 7.74
C ALA A 160 13.16 2.66 8.66
N ALA A 161 13.98 3.58 8.15
CA ALA A 161 14.42 4.75 8.90
C ALA A 161 13.26 5.73 9.19
N ASP A 162 12.36 5.93 8.24
CA ASP A 162 11.17 6.78 8.40
C ASP A 162 10.16 6.18 9.38
N MET A 163 9.93 4.88 9.31
CA MET A 163 9.10 4.18 10.27
C MET A 163 9.67 4.26 11.70
N ALA A 164 10.98 4.15 11.84
CA ALA A 164 11.64 4.29 13.14
C ALA A 164 11.50 5.71 13.72
N ARG A 165 11.49 6.76 12.88
CA ARG A 165 11.28 8.16 13.30
C ARG A 165 9.81 8.45 13.60
N GLY A 166 8.88 7.85 12.85
CA GLY A 166 7.43 8.06 12.96
C GLY A 166 6.75 7.26 14.07
N ALA A 167 7.47 6.36 14.75
CA ALA A 167 6.91 5.54 15.81
C ALA A 167 7.44 5.96 17.18
N PRO A 168 6.56 6.07 18.23
CA PRO A 168 7.04 6.08 19.60
C PRO A 168 7.85 4.80 19.84
N ALA A 169 8.95 4.90 20.58
CA ALA A 169 9.98 3.84 20.75
C ALA A 169 9.45 2.44 21.09
N LYS A 170 8.23 2.35 21.62
CA LYS A 170 7.54 1.08 21.94
C LYS A 170 6.77 0.45 20.77
N THR A 171 6.49 1.20 19.68
CA THR A 171 5.69 0.74 18.53
C THR A 171 6.51 0.52 17.25
N ALA A 172 7.75 1.01 17.20
CA ALA A 172 8.65 0.87 16.04
C ALA A 172 8.89 -0.59 15.64
N LEU A 173 8.87 -1.52 16.61
CA LEU A 173 9.11 -2.95 16.37
C LEU A 173 7.96 -3.66 15.66
N MET A 174 6.72 -3.17 15.82
CA MET A 174 5.52 -3.81 15.26
C MET A 174 5.18 -3.33 13.84
N ALA A 175 5.50 -2.09 13.50
CA ALA A 175 5.16 -1.50 12.20
C ALA A 175 6.13 -1.92 11.08
N VAL A 176 7.42 -2.16 11.39
CA VAL A 176 8.40 -2.80 10.48
C VAL A 176 7.95 -4.22 10.14
N GLY A 177 7.23 -4.89 11.07
CA GLY A 177 6.68 -6.22 10.86
C GLY A 177 5.68 -6.32 9.71
N ALA A 178 4.80 -5.36 9.50
CA ALA A 178 3.73 -5.48 8.51
C ALA A 178 4.20 -5.23 7.06
N LEU A 179 5.14 -4.31 6.83
CA LEU A 179 5.71 -4.08 5.47
C LEU A 179 6.89 -5.02 5.14
N VAL A 180 7.62 -5.49 6.17
CA VAL A 180 8.86 -6.27 6.00
C VAL A 180 8.71 -7.73 6.48
N ALA A 181 7.74 -8.06 7.36
CA ALA A 181 7.59 -9.42 7.89
C ALA A 181 7.20 -10.46 6.82
N GLY A 182 6.58 -10.05 5.72
CA GLY A 182 6.45 -10.93 4.55
C GLY A 182 7.79 -11.29 3.91
N GLY A 183 8.78 -10.37 3.94
CA GLY A 183 10.05 -10.53 3.23
C GLY A 183 11.20 -11.14 4.04
N LEU A 184 11.36 -10.79 5.31
CA LEU A 184 12.50 -11.23 6.12
C LEU A 184 12.33 -12.62 6.76
N LEU A 185 11.09 -13.02 7.05
CA LEU A 185 10.83 -14.41 7.49
C LEU A 185 11.16 -15.41 6.38
N MET A 186 10.94 -15.02 5.12
CA MET A 186 11.21 -15.85 3.94
C MET A 186 12.70 -16.02 3.65
N SER A 187 13.55 -15.01 3.91
CA SER A 187 15.01 -15.11 3.66
C SER A 187 15.72 -16.05 4.63
N ARG A 188 15.18 -16.24 5.85
CA ARG A 188 15.75 -17.20 6.84
C ARG A 188 15.34 -18.65 6.59
N ILE A 189 14.18 -18.90 6.01
CA ILE A 189 13.71 -20.26 5.70
C ILE A 189 14.44 -20.82 4.46
N GLY A 190 14.72 -19.97 3.46
CA GLY A 190 15.48 -20.37 2.26
C GLY A 190 16.94 -20.76 2.56
N ARG A 191 17.57 -20.12 3.56
CA ARG A 191 18.99 -20.35 3.90
C ARG A 191 19.23 -21.63 4.73
N ARG A 192 18.20 -22.19 5.37
CA ARG A 192 18.32 -23.45 6.15
C ARG A 192 18.17 -24.73 5.33
N ARG A 193 17.72 -24.65 4.07
CA ARG A 193 17.57 -25.82 3.17
C ARG A 193 18.76 -26.09 2.25
N GLY A 194 19.78 -25.22 2.24
CA GLY A 194 20.98 -25.37 1.40
C GLY A 194 22.19 -26.04 2.07
N MET A 195 22.05 -26.61 3.26
CA MET A 195 23.19 -27.14 4.03
C MET A 195 23.00 -28.62 4.43
N HIS A 196 22.35 -29.40 3.59
CA HIS A 196 22.40 -30.87 3.65
C HIS A 196 22.33 -31.40 2.21
N LEU A 197 23.47 -31.48 1.58
CA LEU A 197 23.91 -32.45 0.58
C LEU A 197 25.42 -32.60 0.72
#